data_d829d41ab6346aca57dfb4d88c26c500
#
_entry.id   d829d41ab6346aca57dfb4d88c26c500
#
_cell.length_a   1.000
_cell.length_b   1.000
_cell.length_c   1.000
_cell.angle_alpha   90.00
_cell.angle_beta   90.00
_cell.angle_gamma   90.00
#
_symmetry.space_group_name_H-M   'P 1'
#
loop_
_entity.id
_entity.type
_entity.pdbx_description
1 polymer ?
#
loop_
_entity_poly.entity_id
_entity_poly.type
_entity_poly.pdbx_seq_one_letter_code
_entity_poly.pdbx_strand_id
1 'polypeptide(L)'
;MSRSDVSFTFLHRVDEVELNIEDERWQSALALALTLPDICGGIEFPDIVKRYKDGRIMLDRQKRPVRDVGGQYIRWFDTYASDFFKLSPGDLIPYICGERCWQLRCEYLHQNKGFLNDENESPVRFHLGLNCGSSVCGLNSSSIQDDLTDIRIDIKQFCIRMCQAAKKYYYDVHNEKDFSLYNTLDFIQVKKEQKSNPLIVIMCSNPTYANGLHMALEPVSTQILIFQTSEEAKKALGKRKPYLWIITEEMSEQPQQPWKSGMNRPVIVLAKNPDKMNH
;
A
#
# COMPACT_ATOMS: atom_id res chain seq x y z
N MET A 1 4.22 -9.14 11.71
CA MET A 1 3.31 -9.74 10.71
C MET A 1 4.09 -9.92 9.41
N SER A 2 3.94 -11.05 8.74
CA SER A 2 4.61 -11.28 7.44
C SER A 2 4.03 -10.34 6.40
N ARG A 3 4.88 -9.60 5.67
CA ARG A 3 4.49 -8.70 4.55
C ARG A 3 3.74 -9.40 3.39
N SER A 4 3.42 -10.67 3.54
CA SER A 4 2.84 -11.52 2.48
C SER A 4 1.32 -11.71 2.56
N ASP A 5 0.69 -11.33 3.65
CA ASP A 5 -0.75 -11.52 3.81
C ASP A 5 -1.51 -10.26 3.42
N VAL A 6 -2.02 -10.26 2.20
CA VAL A 6 -2.93 -9.20 1.75
C VAL A 6 -4.29 -9.45 2.41
N SER A 7 -4.72 -8.51 3.24
CA SER A 7 -6.03 -8.53 3.87
C SER A 7 -6.72 -7.18 3.64
N PHE A 8 -8.03 -7.23 3.43
CA PHE A 8 -8.87 -6.05 3.19
C PHE A 8 -9.76 -5.76 4.39
N THR A 9 -9.29 -6.05 5.59
CA THR A 9 -10.00 -5.67 6.82
C THR A 9 -9.78 -4.19 7.13
N PHE A 10 -10.67 -3.64 7.94
CA PHE A 10 -10.53 -2.26 8.42
C PHE A 10 -9.18 -2.00 9.10
N LEU A 11 -8.77 -2.90 10.02
CA LEU A 11 -7.49 -2.75 10.72
C LEU A 11 -6.29 -2.80 9.77
N HIS A 12 -6.30 -3.65 8.74
CA HIS A 12 -5.22 -3.66 7.76
C HIS A 12 -5.11 -2.34 6.99
N ARG A 13 -6.23 -1.66 6.74
CA ARG A 13 -6.17 -0.34 6.13
C ARG A 13 -5.51 0.68 7.05
N VAL A 14 -5.77 0.60 8.36
CA VAL A 14 -5.08 1.45 9.33
C VAL A 14 -3.59 1.11 9.40
N ASP A 15 -3.26 -0.18 9.42
CA ASP A 15 -1.86 -0.65 9.39
C ASP A 15 -1.14 -0.20 8.11
N GLU A 16 -1.81 -0.16 6.95
CA GLU A 16 -1.24 0.39 5.72
C GLU A 16 -0.88 1.88 5.83
N VAL A 17 -1.68 2.67 6.55
CA VAL A 17 -1.30 4.06 6.83
C VAL A 17 -0.01 4.11 7.64
N GLU A 18 0.08 3.32 8.71
CA GLU A 18 1.25 3.26 9.58
C GLU A 18 2.50 2.79 8.82
N LEU A 19 2.40 1.75 8.00
CA LEU A 19 3.49 1.28 7.14
C LEU A 19 3.94 2.34 6.14
N ASN A 20 3.00 3.10 5.55
CA ASN A 20 3.38 4.20 4.65
C ASN A 20 4.09 5.34 5.40
N ILE A 21 3.77 5.56 6.68
CA ILE A 21 4.50 6.52 7.52
C ILE A 21 5.93 6.01 7.80
N GLU A 22 6.09 4.73 8.12
CA GLU A 22 7.39 4.11 8.36
C GLU A 22 8.29 4.12 7.11
N ASP A 23 7.68 3.88 5.95
CA ASP A 23 8.36 3.90 4.65
C ASP A 23 8.53 5.34 4.08
N GLU A 24 8.16 6.38 4.83
CA GLU A 24 8.21 7.80 4.42
C GLU A 24 7.39 8.13 3.16
N ARG A 25 6.34 7.37 2.89
CA ARG A 25 5.43 7.57 1.75
C ARG A 25 4.28 8.51 2.13
N TRP A 26 4.62 9.75 2.38
CA TRP A 26 3.74 10.75 2.98
C TRP A 26 2.44 10.99 2.23
N GLN A 27 2.49 11.03 0.90
CA GLN A 27 1.29 11.22 0.08
C GLN A 27 0.32 10.04 0.19
N SER A 28 0.84 8.82 0.16
CA SER A 28 0.03 7.61 0.31
C SER A 28 -0.54 7.49 1.71
N ALA A 29 0.26 7.78 2.74
CA ALA A 29 -0.19 7.80 4.12
C ALA A 29 -1.35 8.78 4.32
N LEU A 30 -1.21 10.02 3.85
CA LEU A 30 -2.25 11.05 3.97
C LEU A 30 -3.52 10.66 3.19
N ALA A 31 -3.37 10.19 1.95
CA ALA A 31 -4.50 9.77 1.13
C ALA A 31 -5.33 8.68 1.84
N LEU A 32 -4.67 7.65 2.37
CA LEU A 32 -5.33 6.56 3.10
C LEU A 32 -5.94 7.05 4.42
N ALA A 33 -5.20 7.85 5.21
CA ALA A 33 -5.70 8.38 6.47
C ALA A 33 -6.99 9.21 6.29
N LEU A 34 -7.05 10.04 5.24
CA LEU A 34 -8.23 10.83 4.91
C LEU A 34 -9.45 10.00 4.47
N THR A 35 -9.28 8.69 4.19
CA THR A 35 -10.41 7.80 3.91
C THR A 35 -11.00 7.15 5.16
N LEU A 36 -10.28 7.13 6.29
CA LEU A 36 -10.74 6.44 7.51
C LEU A 36 -12.06 7.01 8.06
N PRO A 37 -12.24 8.34 8.14
CA PRO A 37 -13.53 8.89 8.59
C PRO A 37 -14.72 8.59 7.67
N ASP A 38 -14.49 8.45 6.36
CA ASP A 38 -15.55 8.05 5.39
C ASP A 38 -16.09 6.67 5.73
N ILE A 39 -15.18 5.78 6.06
CA ILE A 39 -15.45 4.40 6.45
C ILE A 39 -16.21 4.36 7.76
N CYS A 40 -15.59 4.87 8.78
CA CYS A 40 -16.14 4.84 10.13
C CYS A 40 -17.47 5.60 10.20
N GLY A 41 -17.58 6.72 9.50
CA GLY A 41 -18.81 7.51 9.43
C GLY A 41 -19.96 6.75 8.75
N GLY A 42 -19.64 6.00 7.70
CA GLY A 42 -20.64 5.15 7.04
C GLY A 42 -21.15 4.00 7.90
N ILE A 43 -20.28 3.44 8.74
CA ILE A 43 -20.63 2.37 9.69
C ILE A 43 -21.45 2.94 10.87
N GLU A 44 -21.02 4.10 11.41
CA GLU A 44 -21.62 4.66 12.60
C GLU A 44 -22.95 5.36 12.34
N PHE A 45 -23.04 6.11 11.25
CA PHE A 45 -24.17 6.98 10.94
C PHE A 45 -24.86 6.61 9.61
N PRO A 46 -25.35 5.37 9.42
CA PRO A 46 -25.98 4.94 8.17
C PRO A 46 -27.22 5.74 7.83
N ASP A 47 -27.88 6.34 8.82
CA ASP A 47 -29.11 7.12 8.66
C ASP A 47 -28.86 8.55 8.15
N ILE A 48 -27.61 9.02 8.12
CA ILE A 48 -27.25 10.29 7.51
C ILE A 48 -27.24 10.12 6.00
N VAL A 49 -28.31 10.59 5.35
CA VAL A 49 -28.56 10.41 3.92
C VAL A 49 -28.85 11.74 3.24
N LYS A 50 -28.51 11.82 1.96
CA LYS A 50 -28.76 13.03 1.15
C LYS A 50 -30.25 13.30 1.05
N ARG A 51 -30.58 14.59 1.13
CA ARG A 51 -31.97 15.09 0.97
C ARG A 51 -32.03 16.14 -0.12
N TYR A 52 -33.17 16.22 -0.79
CA TYR A 52 -33.52 17.36 -1.66
C TYR A 52 -33.78 18.60 -0.79
N LYS A 53 -33.83 19.77 -1.43
CA LYS A 53 -34.16 21.05 -0.78
C LYS A 53 -35.55 21.04 -0.07
N ASP A 54 -36.45 20.19 -0.54
CA ASP A 54 -37.79 19.99 0.04
C ASP A 54 -37.81 18.96 1.20
N GLY A 55 -36.65 18.45 1.63
CA GLY A 55 -36.50 17.51 2.74
C GLY A 55 -36.68 16.03 2.37
N ARG A 56 -37.11 15.71 1.14
CA ARG A 56 -37.28 14.33 0.70
C ARG A 56 -35.92 13.66 0.59
N ILE A 57 -35.84 12.36 0.99
CA ILE A 57 -34.62 11.55 0.85
C ILE A 57 -34.31 11.33 -0.64
N MET A 58 -33.05 11.53 -1.00
CA MET A 58 -32.54 11.15 -2.33
C MET A 58 -32.38 9.64 -2.42
N LEU A 59 -32.91 9.04 -3.48
CA LEU A 59 -32.78 7.60 -3.72
C LEU A 59 -31.90 7.35 -4.95
N ASP A 60 -31.12 6.26 -4.90
CA ASP A 60 -30.36 5.76 -6.03
C ASP A 60 -31.27 5.06 -7.07
N ARG A 61 -30.66 4.51 -8.14
CA ARG A 61 -31.37 3.79 -9.20
C ARG A 61 -32.07 2.52 -8.68
N GLN A 62 -31.59 1.94 -7.56
CA GLN A 62 -32.17 0.78 -6.88
C GLN A 62 -33.19 1.18 -5.79
N LYS A 63 -33.58 2.46 -5.73
CA LYS A 63 -34.49 3.02 -4.71
C LYS A 63 -33.96 2.93 -3.27
N ARG A 64 -32.64 2.89 -3.09
CA ARG A 64 -32.00 2.93 -1.77
C ARG A 64 -31.62 4.37 -1.42
N PRO A 65 -31.68 4.77 -0.14
CA PRO A 65 -31.19 6.07 0.30
C PRO A 65 -29.75 6.32 -0.13
N VAL A 66 -29.48 7.49 -0.71
CA VAL A 66 -28.13 7.89 -1.07
C VAL A 66 -27.41 8.39 0.18
N ARG A 67 -26.25 7.79 0.50
CA ARG A 67 -25.42 8.23 1.62
C ARG A 67 -25.04 9.70 1.48
N ASP A 68 -25.12 10.44 2.56
CA ASP A 68 -24.45 11.72 2.68
C ASP A 68 -23.04 11.52 3.27
N VAL A 69 -22.11 11.21 2.37
CA VAL A 69 -20.74 10.88 2.74
C VAL A 69 -20.07 12.01 3.53
N GLY A 70 -20.29 13.26 3.10
CA GLY A 70 -19.74 14.44 3.78
C GLY A 70 -20.31 14.59 5.19
N GLY A 71 -21.62 14.51 5.33
CA GLY A 71 -22.29 14.59 6.63
C GLY A 71 -21.87 13.47 7.59
N GLN A 72 -21.75 12.23 7.08
CA GLN A 72 -21.27 11.08 7.87
C GLN A 72 -19.82 11.26 8.31
N TYR A 73 -18.95 11.72 7.40
CA TYR A 73 -17.54 12.00 7.64
C TYR A 73 -17.35 13.04 8.75
N ILE A 74 -17.99 14.20 8.57
CA ILE A 74 -17.91 15.33 9.51
C ILE A 74 -18.40 14.89 10.90
N ARG A 75 -19.56 14.23 10.94
CA ARG A 75 -20.16 13.78 12.20
C ARG A 75 -19.27 12.80 12.94
N TRP A 76 -18.67 11.84 12.23
CA TRP A 76 -17.77 10.87 12.86
C TRP A 76 -16.50 11.55 13.36
N PHE A 77 -15.89 12.42 12.57
CA PHE A 77 -14.69 13.13 12.97
C PHE A 77 -14.92 13.92 14.25
N ASP A 78 -16.00 14.72 14.30
CA ASP A 78 -16.29 15.56 15.43
C ASP A 78 -16.66 14.76 16.70
N THR A 79 -17.24 13.56 16.51
CA THR A 79 -17.65 12.71 17.64
C THR A 79 -16.51 11.86 18.19
N TYR A 80 -15.67 11.29 17.32
CA TYR A 80 -14.69 10.26 17.70
C TYR A 80 -13.24 10.66 17.52
N ALA A 81 -12.94 11.56 16.58
CA ALA A 81 -11.57 11.92 16.27
C ALA A 81 -11.13 13.26 16.88
N SER A 82 -12.03 14.20 17.09
CA SER A 82 -11.72 15.59 17.47
C SER A 82 -10.79 15.71 18.67
N ASP A 83 -10.94 14.85 19.68
CA ASP A 83 -10.10 14.87 20.88
C ASP A 83 -8.63 14.56 20.60
N PHE A 84 -8.34 13.77 19.58
CA PHE A 84 -6.97 13.49 19.12
C PHE A 84 -6.34 14.68 18.41
N PHE A 85 -7.14 15.64 17.98
CA PHE A 85 -6.71 16.81 17.23
C PHE A 85 -6.68 18.09 18.06
N LYS A 86 -6.59 17.97 19.36
CA LYS A 86 -6.30 19.07 20.31
C LYS A 86 -4.79 19.27 20.44
N LEU A 87 -4.35 20.51 20.60
CA LEU A 87 -2.93 20.85 20.81
C LEU A 87 -2.48 20.45 22.22
N SER A 88 -3.37 20.64 23.21
CA SER A 88 -3.17 20.28 24.61
C SER A 88 -4.38 19.54 25.16
N PRO A 89 -4.20 18.67 26.16
CA PRO A 89 -5.33 17.95 26.78
C PRO A 89 -6.41 18.85 27.38
N GLY A 90 -6.09 20.11 27.69
CA GLY A 90 -7.02 21.09 28.24
C GLY A 90 -7.75 21.93 27.20
N ASP A 91 -7.41 21.79 25.93
CA ASP A 91 -8.05 22.58 24.88
C ASP A 91 -9.50 22.13 24.67
N LEU A 92 -10.39 23.10 24.61
CA LEU A 92 -11.82 22.84 24.36
C LEU A 92 -12.10 22.57 22.87
N ILE A 93 -11.29 23.14 21.98
CA ILE A 93 -11.53 23.14 20.53
C ILE A 93 -10.36 22.43 19.84
N PRO A 94 -10.63 21.48 18.95
CA PRO A 94 -9.59 20.88 18.11
C PRO A 94 -9.06 21.93 17.11
N TYR A 95 -7.81 21.78 16.69
CA TYR A 95 -7.22 22.68 15.71
C TYR A 95 -7.76 22.45 14.28
N ILE A 96 -8.39 21.31 14.05
CA ILE A 96 -9.12 20.98 12.83
C ILE A 96 -10.44 20.30 13.23
N CYS A 97 -11.55 20.78 12.74
CA CYS A 97 -12.86 20.16 12.91
C CYS A 97 -13.20 19.23 11.74
N GLY A 98 -14.29 18.47 11.85
CA GLY A 98 -14.72 17.53 10.83
C GLY A 98 -14.96 18.17 9.48
N GLU A 99 -15.54 19.38 9.47
CA GLU A 99 -15.79 20.13 8.22
C GLU A 99 -14.48 20.50 7.51
N ARG A 100 -13.48 21.02 8.23
CA ARG A 100 -12.18 21.35 7.66
C ARG A 100 -11.40 20.10 7.25
N CYS A 101 -11.54 18.99 7.97
CA CYS A 101 -10.96 17.72 7.58
C CYS A 101 -11.62 17.17 6.31
N TRP A 102 -12.94 17.29 6.17
CA TRP A 102 -13.66 16.94 4.95
C TRP A 102 -13.24 17.80 3.75
N GLN A 103 -13.07 19.09 3.97
CA GLN A 103 -12.57 20.02 2.95
C GLN A 103 -11.16 19.62 2.49
N LEU A 104 -10.23 19.36 3.42
CA LEU A 104 -8.90 18.85 3.12
C LEU A 104 -8.96 17.56 2.28
N ARG A 105 -9.82 16.61 2.67
CA ARG A 105 -10.03 15.36 1.94
C ARG A 105 -10.49 15.61 0.51
N CYS A 106 -11.44 16.50 0.31
CA CYS A 106 -11.96 16.82 -1.01
C CYS A 106 -10.91 17.50 -1.88
N GLU A 107 -10.16 18.46 -1.36
CA GLU A 107 -9.11 19.14 -2.10
C GLU A 107 -7.96 18.17 -2.44
N TYR A 108 -7.54 17.34 -1.48
CA TYR A 108 -6.40 16.46 -1.64
C TYR A 108 -6.68 15.30 -2.60
N LEU A 109 -7.85 14.64 -2.47
CA LEU A 109 -8.15 13.43 -3.26
C LEU A 109 -8.75 13.74 -4.63
N HIS A 110 -9.47 14.87 -4.79
CA HIS A 110 -10.21 15.14 -6.01
C HIS A 110 -9.65 16.30 -6.83
N GLN A 111 -8.70 17.09 -6.28
CA GLN A 111 -8.14 18.29 -6.91
C GLN A 111 -9.22 19.26 -7.44
N ASN A 112 -10.46 19.11 -6.99
CA ASN A 112 -11.60 19.90 -7.45
C ASN A 112 -11.80 21.11 -6.54
N LYS A 113 -11.21 22.23 -6.90
CA LYS A 113 -11.46 23.54 -6.27
C LYS A 113 -12.91 24.04 -6.44
N GLY A 114 -13.75 23.32 -7.18
CA GLY A 114 -15.05 23.82 -7.63
C GLY A 114 -16.28 23.41 -6.82
N PHE A 115 -16.15 22.55 -5.79
CA PHE A 115 -17.33 22.00 -5.13
C PHE A 115 -17.62 22.54 -3.72
N LEU A 116 -16.80 23.41 -3.17
CA LEU A 116 -16.95 23.93 -1.81
C LEU A 116 -17.08 25.45 -1.73
N ASN A 117 -17.48 26.09 -2.80
CA ASN A 117 -17.95 27.48 -2.71
C ASN A 117 -19.40 27.50 -2.24
N ASP A 118 -19.63 27.20 -0.96
CA ASP A 118 -20.74 27.85 -0.29
C ASP A 118 -20.33 29.32 -0.11
N GLU A 119 -21.07 30.22 -0.71
CA GLU A 119 -20.80 31.67 -0.77
C GLU A 119 -20.66 32.34 0.61
N ASN A 120 -20.81 31.57 1.71
CA ASN A 120 -20.81 32.04 3.08
C ASN A 120 -19.63 31.54 3.94
N GLU A 121 -18.70 30.72 3.41
CA GLU A 121 -17.58 30.23 4.21
C GLU A 121 -16.29 31.01 3.90
N SER A 122 -15.59 31.41 4.95
CA SER A 122 -14.25 31.99 4.84
C SER A 122 -13.32 31.02 4.10
N PRO A 123 -12.65 31.45 3.04
CA PRO A 123 -11.77 30.57 2.28
C PRO A 123 -10.65 30.02 3.19
N VAL A 124 -10.34 28.73 3.03
CA VAL A 124 -9.27 28.06 3.80
C VAL A 124 -8.16 27.68 2.85
N ARG A 125 -6.93 27.87 3.32
CA ARG A 125 -5.74 27.39 2.64
C ARG A 125 -5.04 26.37 3.52
N PHE A 126 -4.81 25.17 3.00
CA PHE A 126 -4.06 24.13 3.69
C PHE A 126 -2.58 24.17 3.29
N HIS A 127 -1.71 24.12 4.31
CA HIS A 127 -0.26 24.00 4.15
C HIS A 127 0.18 22.66 4.71
N LEU A 128 0.59 21.75 3.85
CA LEU A 128 1.08 20.44 4.23
C LEU A 128 2.60 20.48 4.43
N GLY A 129 3.09 19.93 5.53
CA GLY A 129 4.50 19.90 5.84
C GLY A 129 4.90 18.65 6.62
N LEU A 130 6.19 18.50 6.84
CA LEU A 130 6.79 17.43 7.62
C LEU A 130 7.69 18.03 8.70
N ASN A 131 7.66 17.43 9.88
CA ASN A 131 8.50 17.85 11.02
C ASN A 131 8.33 19.33 11.36
N CYS A 132 7.11 19.84 11.26
CA CYS A 132 6.80 21.26 11.48
C CYS A 132 6.84 21.68 12.96
N GLY A 133 7.35 20.83 13.85
CA GLY A 133 7.44 21.07 15.30
C GLY A 133 6.11 20.76 16.00
N SER A 134 5.35 21.74 16.42
CA SER A 134 4.00 21.53 16.90
C SER A 134 3.05 21.44 15.71
N SER A 135 2.35 20.34 15.60
CA SER A 135 1.33 20.19 14.58
C SER A 135 0.30 21.29 14.74
N VAL A 136 0.16 22.05 13.69
CA VAL A 136 -0.96 22.91 13.39
C VAL A 136 -1.11 24.19 14.19
N CYS A 137 -0.82 25.23 13.50
CA CYS A 137 -1.37 26.54 13.83
C CYS A 137 -2.53 26.83 12.87
N GLY A 138 -3.72 26.92 13.38
CA GLY A 138 -4.71 27.79 12.77
C GLY A 138 -4.21 29.22 12.94
N LEU A 139 -3.54 29.77 11.98
CA LEU A 139 -3.20 31.19 11.98
C LEU A 139 -4.32 31.89 11.22
N ASN A 140 -5.15 32.59 11.94
CA ASN A 140 -5.91 33.67 11.33
C ASN A 140 -4.90 34.73 10.91
N SER A 141 -4.50 34.71 9.68
CA SER A 141 -3.80 35.82 9.05
C SER A 141 -4.82 36.92 8.87
N SER A 142 -5.01 37.73 9.90
CA SER A 142 -5.74 38.98 9.80
C SER A 142 -4.87 40.01 9.06
N SER A 143 -4.63 39.80 7.80
CA SER A 143 -4.36 40.89 6.88
C SER A 143 -5.71 41.48 6.55
N ILE A 144 -5.84 42.76 6.73
CA ILE A 144 -7.04 43.64 6.68
C ILE A 144 -7.86 43.49 5.38
N GLN A 145 -7.53 42.58 4.47
CA GLN A 145 -8.16 42.42 3.16
C GLN A 145 -8.68 41.03 2.82
N ASP A 146 -8.27 39.98 3.53
CA ASP A 146 -8.72 38.61 3.21
C ASP A 146 -9.10 37.87 4.50
N ASP A 147 -10.38 37.51 4.65
CA ASP A 147 -10.86 36.56 5.68
C ASP A 147 -10.37 35.12 5.44
N LEU A 148 -9.09 34.99 5.07
CA LEU A 148 -8.47 33.70 4.74
C LEU A 148 -7.92 33.03 6.00
N THR A 149 -8.36 31.82 6.26
CA THR A 149 -7.83 30.98 7.34
C THR A 149 -6.73 30.06 6.80
N ASP A 150 -5.50 30.24 7.26
CA ASP A 150 -4.38 29.33 6.95
C ASP A 150 -4.31 28.20 7.98
N ILE A 151 -4.37 26.94 7.52
CA ILE A 151 -4.21 25.77 8.36
C ILE A 151 -2.95 25.01 7.95
N ARG A 152 -1.99 24.91 8.87
CA ARG A 152 -0.78 24.09 8.68
C ARG A 152 -1.00 22.71 9.26
N ILE A 153 -0.61 21.68 8.50
CA ILE A 153 -0.77 20.28 8.89
C ILE A 153 0.58 19.59 8.78
N ASP A 154 1.09 19.07 9.89
CA ASP A 154 2.15 18.07 9.86
C ASP A 154 1.56 16.73 9.45
N ILE A 155 1.93 16.23 8.27
CA ILE A 155 1.34 15.02 7.67
C ILE A 155 1.54 13.81 8.58
N LYS A 156 2.75 13.65 9.14
CA LYS A 156 3.06 12.51 10.02
C LYS A 156 2.18 12.51 11.26
N GLN A 157 2.09 13.64 11.94
CA GLN A 157 1.29 13.76 13.16
C GLN A 157 -0.20 13.61 12.87
N PHE A 158 -0.68 14.17 11.77
CA PHE A 158 -2.07 14.03 11.33
C PHE A 158 -2.43 12.57 11.10
N CYS A 159 -1.60 11.84 10.35
CA CYS A 159 -1.85 10.42 10.05
C CYS A 159 -1.81 9.55 11.31
N ILE A 160 -0.84 9.77 12.22
CA ILE A 160 -0.76 9.04 13.49
C ILE A 160 -2.02 9.25 14.32
N ARG A 161 -2.47 10.50 14.48
CA ARG A 161 -3.67 10.82 15.27
C ARG A 161 -4.94 10.24 14.65
N MET A 162 -5.04 10.27 13.32
CA MET A 162 -6.15 9.65 12.60
C MET A 162 -6.19 8.13 12.82
N CYS A 163 -5.03 7.45 12.74
CA CYS A 163 -4.94 6.02 13.04
C CYS A 163 -5.35 5.70 14.49
N GLN A 164 -4.90 6.52 15.44
CA GLN A 164 -5.29 6.36 16.85
C GLN A 164 -6.80 6.50 17.06
N ALA A 165 -7.41 7.51 16.46
CA ALA A 165 -8.86 7.72 16.53
C ALA A 165 -9.62 6.55 15.89
N ALA A 166 -9.20 6.10 14.71
CA ALA A 166 -9.82 5.00 14.00
C ALA A 166 -9.68 3.66 14.75
N LYS A 167 -8.50 3.37 15.31
CA LYS A 167 -8.29 2.17 16.15
C LYS A 167 -9.14 2.22 17.41
N LYS A 168 -9.17 3.36 18.10
CA LYS A 168 -10.01 3.53 19.28
C LYS A 168 -11.48 3.26 18.94
N TYR A 169 -12.01 3.92 17.93
CA TYR A 169 -13.39 3.71 17.48
C TYR A 169 -13.65 2.22 17.17
N TYR A 170 -12.78 1.57 16.40
CA TYR A 170 -12.93 0.15 16.09
C TYR A 170 -13.03 -0.70 17.35
N TYR A 171 -12.09 -0.54 18.29
CA TYR A 171 -12.09 -1.36 19.51
C TYR A 171 -13.29 -1.08 20.43
N ASP A 172 -13.82 0.14 20.40
CA ASP A 172 -15.01 0.49 21.18
C ASP A 172 -16.29 -0.15 20.61
N VAL A 173 -16.40 -0.35 19.29
CA VAL A 173 -17.67 -0.70 18.67
C VAL A 173 -17.68 -1.98 17.79
N HIS A 174 -16.55 -2.64 17.58
CA HIS A 174 -16.43 -3.76 16.62
C HIS A 174 -17.30 -4.99 16.97
N ASN A 175 -17.73 -5.13 18.22
CA ASN A 175 -18.65 -6.18 18.65
C ASN A 175 -20.13 -5.86 18.32
N GLU A 176 -20.46 -4.60 18.07
CA GLU A 176 -21.81 -4.09 17.85
C GLU A 176 -22.05 -3.65 16.40
N LYS A 177 -20.99 -3.25 15.71
CA LYS A 177 -21.04 -2.71 14.36
C LYS A 177 -20.41 -3.68 13.36
N ASP A 178 -21.02 -3.76 12.19
CA ASP A 178 -20.53 -4.61 11.11
C ASP A 178 -19.47 -3.89 10.26
N PHE A 179 -18.22 -4.31 10.40
CA PHE A 179 -17.11 -3.86 9.58
C PHE A 179 -16.90 -4.71 8.32
N SER A 180 -17.72 -5.74 8.09
CA SER A 180 -17.61 -6.64 6.93
C SER A 180 -18.03 -5.96 5.62
N LEU A 181 -18.76 -4.85 5.69
CA LEU A 181 -19.14 -4.02 4.52
C LEU A 181 -17.92 -3.56 3.71
N TYR A 182 -16.72 -3.65 4.30
CA TYR A 182 -15.45 -3.40 3.62
C TYR A 182 -15.03 -4.51 2.67
N ASN A 183 -15.52 -5.73 2.88
CA ASN A 183 -15.18 -6.90 2.09
C ASN A 183 -16.14 -7.11 0.90
N THR A 184 -16.83 -6.05 0.46
CA THR A 184 -17.75 -6.12 -0.70
C THR A 184 -17.04 -6.27 -2.05
N LEU A 185 -15.72 -6.15 -2.07
CA LEU A 185 -14.92 -6.45 -3.24
C LEU A 185 -14.48 -7.91 -3.15
N ASP A 186 -15.00 -8.76 -4.04
CA ASP A 186 -14.48 -10.09 -4.23
C ASP A 186 -13.00 -10.00 -4.62
N PHE A 187 -12.14 -10.24 -3.64
CA PHE A 187 -10.72 -10.30 -3.86
C PHE A 187 -10.36 -11.71 -4.32
N ILE A 188 -10.11 -11.86 -5.61
CA ILE A 188 -9.53 -13.07 -6.14
C ILE A 188 -8.03 -13.05 -5.79
N GLN A 189 -7.68 -13.67 -4.67
CA GLN A 189 -6.30 -14.00 -4.42
C GLN A 189 -5.91 -15.09 -5.42
N VAL A 190 -5.36 -14.69 -6.54
CA VAL A 190 -4.56 -15.59 -7.34
C VAL A 190 -3.45 -16.04 -6.40
N LYS A 191 -3.54 -17.26 -5.88
CA LYS A 191 -2.40 -17.88 -5.20
C LYS A 191 -1.24 -17.64 -6.16
N LYS A 192 -0.30 -16.80 -5.78
CA LYS A 192 1.01 -16.82 -6.46
C LYS A 192 1.32 -18.29 -6.45
N GLU A 193 1.34 -18.93 -7.63
CA GLU A 193 2.01 -20.20 -7.75
C GLU A 193 3.26 -20.00 -6.94
N GLN A 194 3.42 -20.80 -5.87
CA GLN A 194 4.66 -20.77 -5.11
C GLN A 194 5.67 -20.82 -6.22
N LYS A 195 6.42 -19.72 -6.43
CA LYS A 195 7.45 -19.68 -7.45
C LYS A 195 8.20 -20.95 -7.16
N SER A 196 7.91 -21.97 -7.93
CA SER A 196 8.53 -23.26 -7.74
C SER A 196 9.99 -22.92 -7.79
N ASN A 197 10.65 -23.00 -6.63
CA ASN A 197 12.04 -22.63 -6.53
C ASN A 197 12.78 -23.55 -7.52
N PRO A 198 12.98 -23.10 -8.79
CA PRO A 198 13.32 -23.99 -9.86
C PRO A 198 14.74 -24.50 -9.61
N LEU A 199 14.92 -25.81 -9.65
CA LEU A 199 16.25 -26.38 -9.59
C LEU A 199 17.01 -26.01 -10.87
N ILE A 200 18.02 -25.16 -10.73
CA ILE A 200 18.92 -24.75 -11.83
C ILE A 200 20.23 -25.49 -11.65
N VAL A 201 20.72 -26.09 -12.70
CA VAL A 201 22.00 -26.78 -12.69
C VAL A 201 22.97 -26.06 -13.64
N ILE A 202 24.13 -25.71 -13.10
CA ILE A 202 25.24 -25.09 -13.82
C ILE A 202 26.33 -26.16 -14.02
N MET A 203 26.67 -26.43 -15.26
CA MET A 203 27.80 -27.30 -15.65
C MET A 203 28.94 -26.41 -16.14
N CYS A 204 29.99 -26.27 -15.33
CA CYS A 204 31.09 -25.38 -15.66
C CYS A 204 32.39 -25.87 -15.05
N SER A 205 33.45 -25.99 -15.85
CA SER A 205 34.78 -26.38 -15.37
C SER A 205 35.53 -25.28 -14.62
N ASN A 206 35.15 -24.02 -14.84
CA ASN A 206 35.76 -22.86 -14.18
C ASN A 206 35.00 -22.43 -12.95
N PRO A 207 35.54 -22.61 -11.73
CA PRO A 207 34.84 -22.30 -10.48
C PRO A 207 34.49 -20.81 -10.33
N THR A 208 35.37 -19.92 -10.79
CA THR A 208 35.15 -18.47 -10.67
C THR A 208 33.96 -18.03 -11.54
N TYR A 209 33.92 -18.53 -12.76
CA TYR A 209 32.82 -18.26 -13.69
C TYR A 209 31.49 -18.86 -13.18
N ALA A 210 31.55 -20.10 -12.68
CA ALA A 210 30.39 -20.76 -12.10
C ALA A 210 29.82 -19.99 -10.91
N ASN A 211 30.65 -19.46 -10.02
CA ASN A 211 30.23 -18.62 -8.90
C ASN A 211 29.61 -17.30 -9.36
N GLY A 212 30.15 -16.67 -10.40
CA GLY A 212 29.55 -15.49 -10.99
C GLY A 212 28.14 -15.75 -11.53
N LEU A 213 27.94 -16.87 -12.22
CA LEU A 213 26.61 -17.31 -12.68
C LEU A 213 25.65 -17.62 -11.50
N HIS A 214 26.16 -18.25 -10.47
CA HIS A 214 25.39 -18.53 -9.24
C HIS A 214 24.84 -17.23 -8.66
N MET A 215 25.70 -16.25 -8.41
CA MET A 215 25.30 -14.95 -7.85
C MET A 215 24.29 -14.22 -8.73
N ALA A 216 24.46 -14.28 -10.05
CA ALA A 216 23.52 -13.67 -10.99
C ALA A 216 22.13 -14.34 -11.00
N LEU A 217 22.06 -15.62 -10.63
CA LEU A 217 20.82 -16.40 -10.63
C LEU A 217 20.13 -16.50 -9.25
N GLU A 218 20.80 -16.11 -8.17
CA GLU A 218 20.22 -16.10 -6.80
C GLU A 218 18.85 -15.39 -6.73
N PRO A 219 18.63 -14.27 -7.44
CA PRO A 219 17.31 -13.62 -7.46
C PRO A 219 16.21 -14.48 -8.11
N VAL A 220 16.58 -15.45 -8.94
CA VAL A 220 15.66 -16.32 -9.70
C VAL A 220 15.38 -17.62 -8.96
N SER A 221 16.39 -18.20 -8.32
CA SER A 221 16.28 -19.46 -7.58
C SER A 221 17.32 -19.55 -6.47
N THR A 222 16.91 -20.14 -5.35
CA THR A 222 17.83 -20.54 -4.26
C THR A 222 18.30 -22.00 -4.40
N GLN A 223 17.77 -22.76 -5.38
CA GLN A 223 18.17 -24.13 -5.68
C GLN A 223 19.09 -24.16 -6.90
N ILE A 224 20.32 -23.68 -6.73
CA ILE A 224 21.33 -23.70 -7.78
C ILE A 224 22.41 -24.69 -7.40
N LEU A 225 22.66 -25.66 -8.27
CA LEU A 225 23.71 -26.63 -8.10
C LEU A 225 24.77 -26.46 -9.19
N ILE A 226 26.02 -26.51 -8.79
CA ILE A 226 27.17 -26.36 -9.70
C ILE A 226 27.91 -27.67 -9.73
N PHE A 227 28.24 -28.15 -10.93
CA PHE A 227 29.02 -29.35 -11.14
C PHE A 227 30.10 -29.11 -12.19
N GLN A 228 31.24 -29.73 -11.98
CA GLN A 228 32.37 -29.69 -12.91
C GLN A 228 32.38 -30.89 -13.86
N THR A 229 31.67 -31.96 -13.52
CA THR A 229 31.62 -33.17 -14.36
C THR A 229 30.19 -33.70 -14.48
N SER A 230 29.91 -34.37 -15.56
CA SER A 230 28.61 -35.03 -15.81
C SER A 230 28.31 -36.16 -14.84
N GLU A 231 29.34 -36.82 -14.35
CA GLU A 231 29.21 -37.93 -13.37
C GLU A 231 28.80 -37.43 -11.99
N GLU A 232 29.40 -36.32 -11.54
CA GLU A 232 29.00 -35.65 -10.29
C GLU A 232 27.55 -35.19 -10.36
N ALA A 233 27.16 -34.57 -11.44
CA ALA A 233 25.80 -34.12 -11.65
C ALA A 233 24.79 -35.27 -11.62
N LYS A 234 25.05 -36.38 -12.30
CA LYS A 234 24.21 -37.59 -12.29
C LYS A 234 24.06 -38.14 -10.88
N LYS A 235 25.17 -38.27 -10.15
CA LYS A 235 25.18 -38.84 -8.80
C LYS A 235 24.39 -37.94 -7.82
N ALA A 236 24.60 -36.64 -7.88
CA ALA A 236 23.95 -35.68 -6.97
C ALA A 236 22.46 -35.45 -7.29
N LEU A 237 22.10 -35.45 -8.56
CA LEU A 237 20.71 -35.25 -8.97
C LEU A 237 19.81 -36.46 -8.71
N GLY A 238 20.35 -37.68 -8.89
CA GLY A 238 19.57 -38.91 -8.74
C GLY A 238 18.29 -38.89 -9.61
N LYS A 239 17.11 -38.85 -8.97
CA LYS A 239 15.82 -38.75 -9.64
C LYS A 239 15.30 -37.30 -9.81
N ARG A 240 16.00 -36.31 -9.25
CA ARG A 240 15.60 -34.92 -9.36
C ARG A 240 15.74 -34.44 -10.80
N LYS A 241 14.77 -33.67 -11.26
CA LYS A 241 14.74 -33.16 -12.63
C LYS A 241 14.95 -31.66 -12.60
N PRO A 242 16.12 -31.16 -13.06
CA PRO A 242 16.35 -29.73 -13.15
C PRO A 242 15.31 -29.04 -14.04
N TYR A 243 14.95 -27.84 -13.66
CA TYR A 243 14.09 -26.96 -14.47
C TYR A 243 14.87 -26.38 -15.65
N LEU A 244 16.14 -26.00 -15.39
CA LEU A 244 17.02 -25.37 -16.37
C LEU A 244 18.44 -25.93 -16.21
N TRP A 245 19.07 -26.19 -17.35
CA TRP A 245 20.49 -26.46 -17.44
C TRP A 245 21.22 -25.28 -18.06
N ILE A 246 22.31 -24.84 -17.44
CA ILE A 246 23.25 -23.87 -17.99
C ILE A 246 24.59 -24.56 -18.11
N ILE A 247 25.07 -24.70 -19.30
CA ILE A 247 26.30 -25.45 -19.60
C ILE A 247 27.28 -24.56 -20.37
N THR A 248 28.56 -24.65 -20.04
CA THR A 248 29.57 -24.02 -20.87
C THR A 248 29.84 -24.88 -22.12
N GLU A 249 30.33 -24.25 -23.19
CA GLU A 249 30.62 -24.91 -24.47
C GLU A 249 31.51 -26.14 -24.27
N GLU A 250 32.56 -26.03 -23.48
CA GLU A 250 33.48 -27.14 -23.15
C GLU A 250 32.76 -28.36 -22.53
N MET A 251 31.73 -28.09 -21.73
CA MET A 251 30.93 -29.15 -21.11
C MET A 251 29.93 -29.76 -22.08
N SER A 252 29.54 -29.03 -23.13
CA SER A 252 28.58 -29.49 -24.15
C SER A 252 29.15 -30.59 -25.04
N GLU A 253 30.49 -30.70 -25.12
CA GLU A 253 31.22 -31.70 -25.94
C GLU A 253 31.49 -33.02 -25.18
N GLN A 254 31.18 -33.08 -23.90
CA GLN A 254 31.42 -34.30 -23.12
C GLN A 254 30.54 -35.47 -23.60
N PRO A 255 31.10 -36.73 -23.62
CA PRO A 255 30.40 -37.87 -24.17
C PRO A 255 29.14 -38.30 -23.36
N GLN A 256 29.12 -38.00 -22.08
CA GLN A 256 27.97 -38.29 -21.23
C GLN A 256 27.20 -36.99 -20.88
N GLN A 257 26.09 -36.78 -21.56
CA GLN A 257 25.31 -35.55 -21.49
C GLN A 257 23.96 -35.77 -20.74
N PRO A 258 23.91 -35.61 -19.44
CA PRO A 258 22.70 -35.88 -18.64
C PRO A 258 21.50 -34.98 -19.07
N TRP A 259 21.74 -33.83 -19.68
CA TRP A 259 20.72 -32.94 -20.21
C TRP A 259 20.11 -33.42 -21.56
N LYS A 260 20.75 -34.35 -22.26
CA LYS A 260 20.22 -34.93 -23.52
C LYS A 260 19.29 -36.12 -23.31
N SER A 261 19.30 -36.73 -22.13
CA SER A 261 18.50 -37.93 -21.87
C SER A 261 17.03 -37.60 -21.60
N GLY A 262 16.27 -37.49 -22.68
CA GLY A 262 14.82 -37.73 -22.64
C GLY A 262 13.90 -36.69 -22.07
N MET A 263 14.24 -35.40 -22.03
CA MET A 263 13.34 -34.38 -21.51
C MET A 263 13.41 -33.05 -22.28
N ASN A 264 12.22 -32.55 -22.67
CA ASN A 264 11.98 -31.17 -23.14
C ASN A 264 12.25 -30.14 -22.01
N ARG A 265 13.51 -30.06 -21.53
CA ARG A 265 13.92 -29.04 -20.56
C ARG A 265 14.84 -28.05 -21.23
N PRO A 266 14.70 -26.76 -20.94
CA PRO A 266 15.57 -25.76 -21.52
C PRO A 266 17.03 -25.99 -21.12
N VAL A 267 17.91 -25.93 -22.10
CA VAL A 267 19.35 -25.98 -21.93
C VAL A 267 19.93 -24.72 -22.56
N ILE A 268 20.64 -23.94 -21.77
CA ILE A 268 21.38 -22.77 -22.23
C ILE A 268 22.84 -23.17 -22.38
N VAL A 269 23.38 -23.08 -23.56
CA VAL A 269 24.82 -23.26 -23.81
C VAL A 269 25.46 -21.89 -23.84
N LEU A 270 26.40 -21.66 -22.94
CA LEU A 270 27.19 -20.43 -22.90
C LEU A 270 28.43 -20.63 -23.72
N ALA A 271 28.56 -19.89 -24.82
CA ALA A 271 29.75 -19.87 -25.66
C ALA A 271 30.98 -19.41 -24.85
N LYS A 272 32.15 -19.88 -25.26
CA LYS A 272 33.42 -19.37 -24.78
C LYS A 272 33.48 -17.86 -24.99
N ASN A 273 33.79 -17.15 -23.95
CA ASN A 273 33.85 -15.71 -23.87
C ASN A 273 34.42 -15.06 -25.16
N PRO A 274 33.71 -14.13 -25.79
CA PRO A 274 34.23 -13.42 -26.98
C PRO A 274 35.36 -12.42 -26.64
N ASP A 275 35.84 -12.32 -25.40
CA ASP A 275 36.93 -11.42 -24.99
C ASP A 275 38.32 -11.78 -25.57
N LYS A 276 38.36 -12.54 -26.62
CA LYS A 276 39.49 -12.65 -27.53
C LYS A 276 39.19 -12.12 -28.93
N MET A 277 38.25 -11.21 -29.06
CA MET A 277 38.24 -10.33 -30.22
C MET A 277 39.14 -9.12 -29.87
N ASN A 278 40.36 -9.31 -30.19
CA ASN A 278 41.41 -8.39 -30.61
C ASN A 278 41.09 -6.88 -30.51
N HIS A 279 42.01 -6.26 -29.84
CA HIS A 279 42.64 -5.00 -30.26
C HIS A 279 42.76 -4.84 -31.77
#